data_5e4b39bac53bc780d0ae644c48897f14
#
_entry.id   5e4b39bac53bc780d0ae644c48897f14
#
_cell.length_a   1.000
_cell.length_b   1.000
_cell.length_c   1.000
_cell.angle_alpha   90.00
_cell.angle_beta   90.00
_cell.angle_gamma   90.00
#
_symmetry.space_group_name_H-M   'P 1'
#
loop_
_entity.id
_entity.type
_entity.pdbx_description
1 polymer ?
#
loop_
_entity_poly.entity_id
_entity_poly.type
_entity_poly.pdbx_seq_one_letter_code
_entity_poly.pdbx_strand_id
1 'polypeptide(L)'
;METHILRFEHPEYLYWLLAIPVLIAIYIAVRVINKQQFKKFADNKFIEYLVPLASKARSNTKFVLFTIAVTLCIFAAANLQTGSKMEEVKREGIDLMFCIDISNSMNAEDIAPNRLERSKQAINNIIGKLKGDRIGIIVFAGNAYVQLPITTDYAAAKLFLSTINTSLIPSQGTEIGAAINLAARSFGNSEHEKAIIVISDGEDHENGDAIKAAQEAIKSGIKIYTIGMGLEDGAPIPVYNQYGKRTGYKKDRDGNIVITKLDDNMLRQIAEIGDGIYRRASNSNVGIDEIINNINKTEKSEIDSKIFTDYEDQF
;
A
#
# COMPACT_ATOMS: atom_id res chain seq x y z
N MET A 1 15.92 20.46 4.43
CA MET A 1 15.44 21.81 4.04
C MET A 1 13.92 21.67 3.98
N GLU A 2 13.27 22.08 5.05
CA GLU A 2 11.80 22.04 5.14
C GLU A 2 11.26 23.18 4.28
N THR A 3 10.68 22.85 3.15
CA THR A 3 9.95 23.84 2.34
C THR A 3 8.57 24.01 2.98
N HIS A 4 8.42 25.02 3.83
CA HIS A 4 7.11 25.47 4.28
C HIS A 4 6.34 25.99 3.07
N ILE A 5 5.44 25.20 2.52
CA ILE A 5 4.54 25.65 1.45
C ILE A 5 3.36 26.34 2.12
N LEU A 6 3.35 27.68 2.02
CA LEU A 6 2.20 28.51 2.39
C LEU A 6 1.15 28.40 1.29
N ARG A 7 -0.04 27.92 1.63
CA ARG A 7 -1.18 27.83 0.70
C ARG A 7 -2.39 28.54 1.30
N PHE A 8 -3.18 29.18 0.44
CA PHE A 8 -4.50 29.71 0.82
C PHE A 8 -5.57 28.69 0.39
N GLU A 9 -6.49 28.36 1.27
CA GLU A 9 -7.59 27.46 0.97
C GLU A 9 -8.54 28.07 -0.07
N HIS A 10 -8.84 29.38 0.11
CA HIS A 10 -9.71 30.15 -0.76
C HIS A 10 -8.97 31.33 -1.43
N PRO A 11 -8.12 31.09 -2.43
CA PRO A 11 -7.36 32.17 -3.07
C PRO A 11 -8.25 33.21 -3.77
N GLU A 12 -9.49 32.88 -4.08
CA GLU A 12 -10.49 33.78 -4.64
C GLU A 12 -10.80 34.98 -3.73
N TYR A 13 -10.73 34.84 -2.41
CA TYR A 13 -10.93 35.97 -1.49
C TYR A 13 -9.82 37.01 -1.55
N LEU A 14 -8.64 36.68 -2.05
CA LEU A 14 -7.56 37.64 -2.27
C LEU A 14 -7.91 38.69 -3.34
N TYR A 15 -8.84 38.41 -4.24
CA TYR A 15 -9.33 39.41 -5.21
C TYR A 15 -10.05 40.59 -4.52
N TRP A 16 -10.59 40.41 -3.31
CA TRP A 16 -11.18 41.48 -2.53
C TRP A 16 -10.16 42.56 -2.09
N LEU A 17 -8.83 42.26 -2.14
CA LEU A 17 -7.79 43.26 -1.95
C LEU A 17 -7.88 44.42 -2.97
N LEU A 18 -8.46 44.17 -4.17
CA LEU A 18 -8.75 45.22 -5.15
C LEU A 18 -9.79 46.21 -4.69
N ALA A 19 -10.58 45.93 -3.67
CA ALA A 19 -11.49 46.87 -3.07
C ALA A 19 -10.77 47.98 -2.25
N ILE A 20 -9.55 47.72 -1.77
CA ILE A 20 -8.76 48.64 -0.96
C ILE A 20 -8.40 49.92 -1.74
N PRO A 21 -7.83 49.87 -2.95
CA PRO A 21 -7.58 51.07 -3.77
C PRO A 21 -8.87 51.86 -4.05
N VAL A 22 -9.99 51.15 -4.26
CA VAL A 22 -11.30 51.80 -4.50
C VAL A 22 -11.76 52.55 -3.25
N LEU A 23 -11.65 51.94 -2.06
CA LEU A 23 -11.96 52.61 -0.79
C LEU A 23 -11.08 53.84 -0.56
N ILE A 24 -9.78 53.74 -0.86
CA ILE A 24 -8.86 54.90 -0.76
C ILE A 24 -9.27 55.99 -1.73
N ALA A 25 -9.61 55.66 -2.98
CA ALA A 25 -10.06 56.65 -3.97
C ALA A 25 -11.36 57.35 -3.52
N ILE A 26 -12.33 56.59 -3.00
CA ILE A 26 -13.57 57.13 -2.46
C ILE A 26 -13.27 58.06 -1.28
N TYR A 27 -12.41 57.67 -0.35
CA TYR A 27 -12.02 58.49 0.79
C TYR A 27 -11.40 59.84 0.37
N ILE A 28 -10.47 59.78 -0.62
CA ILE A 28 -9.85 60.98 -1.18
C ILE A 28 -10.89 61.87 -1.88
N ALA A 29 -11.76 61.28 -2.70
CA ALA A 29 -12.81 61.99 -3.42
C ALA A 29 -13.76 62.73 -2.45
N VAL A 30 -14.27 62.01 -1.45
CA VAL A 30 -15.14 62.62 -0.41
C VAL A 30 -14.44 63.76 0.30
N ARG A 31 -13.17 63.64 0.59
CA ARG A 31 -12.37 64.70 1.23
C ARG A 31 -12.19 65.93 0.36
N VAL A 32 -11.94 65.73 -0.93
CA VAL A 32 -11.81 66.83 -1.92
C VAL A 32 -13.15 67.54 -2.08
N ILE A 33 -14.24 66.77 -2.24
CA ILE A 33 -15.59 67.32 -2.36
C ILE A 33 -15.98 68.15 -1.14
N ASN A 34 -15.82 67.57 0.07
CA ASN A 34 -16.12 68.27 1.32
C ASN A 34 -15.29 69.55 1.46
N LYS A 35 -13.99 69.53 1.13
CA LYS A 35 -13.13 70.72 1.16
C LYS A 35 -13.60 71.78 0.18
N GLN A 36 -14.09 71.39 -1.02
CA GLN A 36 -14.64 72.34 -2.02
C GLN A 36 -15.98 72.89 -1.56
N GLN A 37 -16.85 72.11 -0.94
CA GLN A 37 -18.15 72.61 -0.43
C GLN A 37 -17.96 73.52 0.75
N PHE A 38 -17.06 73.18 1.66
CA PHE A 38 -16.74 74.13 2.81
C PHE A 38 -16.18 75.43 2.32
N LYS A 39 -15.37 75.51 1.25
CA LYS A 39 -14.88 76.71 0.65
C LYS A 39 -15.98 77.64 0.06
N LYS A 40 -17.12 77.03 -0.30
CA LYS A 40 -18.29 77.80 -0.85
C LYS A 40 -19.12 78.40 0.24
N PHE A 41 -19.08 77.93 1.47
CA PHE A 41 -19.90 78.33 2.59
C PHE A 41 -19.23 79.35 3.54
N ALA A 42 -17.91 79.31 3.68
CA ALA A 42 -17.19 80.20 4.60
C ALA A 42 -15.70 80.31 4.22
N ASP A 43 -15.12 81.53 4.47
CA ASP A 43 -13.69 81.70 4.35
C ASP A 43 -12.92 80.81 5.36
N ASN A 44 -11.77 80.32 4.94
CA ASN A 44 -10.95 79.35 5.70
C ASN A 44 -10.67 79.78 7.15
N LYS A 45 -10.65 81.04 7.46
CA LYS A 45 -10.49 81.64 8.84
C LYS A 45 -11.69 81.38 9.76
N PHE A 46 -12.91 81.27 9.23
CA PHE A 46 -14.11 81.00 10.03
C PHE A 46 -14.33 79.51 10.29
N ILE A 47 -13.84 78.61 9.39
CA ILE A 47 -13.97 77.17 9.58
C ILE A 47 -13.20 76.66 10.81
N GLU A 48 -12.07 77.29 11.10
CA GLU A 48 -11.24 76.89 12.26
C GLU A 48 -11.92 77.26 13.59
N TYR A 49 -12.74 78.30 13.54
CA TYR A 49 -13.53 78.81 14.71
C TYR A 49 -14.81 77.96 14.94
N LEU A 50 -15.43 77.51 13.86
CA LEU A 50 -16.70 76.75 13.92
C LEU A 50 -16.52 75.26 14.29
N VAL A 51 -15.35 74.70 14.03
CA VAL A 51 -15.11 73.31 14.34
C VAL A 51 -13.73 73.11 14.97
N PRO A 52 -13.52 73.57 16.19
CA PRO A 52 -12.22 73.62 16.86
C PRO A 52 -11.69 72.19 17.18
N LEU A 53 -12.54 71.17 17.19
CA LEU A 53 -12.21 69.78 17.53
C LEU A 53 -12.02 68.86 16.31
N ALA A 54 -12.12 69.39 15.09
CA ALA A 54 -11.95 68.55 13.86
C ALA A 54 -10.47 68.32 13.57
N SER A 55 -9.89 67.35 14.25
CA SER A 55 -8.52 66.90 13.96
C SER A 55 -8.46 66.09 12.71
N LYS A 56 -7.79 66.63 11.67
CA LYS A 56 -7.51 65.88 10.41
C LYS A 56 -6.73 64.58 10.70
N ALA A 57 -5.90 64.59 11.73
CA ALA A 57 -5.15 63.46 12.18
C ALA A 57 -6.07 62.30 12.64
N ARG A 58 -7.09 62.59 13.49
CA ARG A 58 -8.03 61.54 13.98
C ARG A 58 -8.81 60.88 12.85
N SER A 59 -9.24 61.65 11.82
CA SER A 59 -9.97 61.08 10.68
C SER A 59 -9.08 60.17 9.84
N ASN A 60 -7.82 60.55 9.62
CA ASN A 60 -6.85 59.72 8.91
C ASN A 60 -6.54 58.45 9.65
N THR A 61 -6.27 58.56 10.97
CA THR A 61 -5.97 57.38 11.81
C THR A 61 -7.13 56.39 11.81
N LYS A 62 -8.40 56.87 11.92
CA LYS A 62 -9.57 55.98 11.83
C LYS A 62 -9.66 55.28 10.48
N PHE A 63 -9.41 55.99 9.39
CA PHE A 63 -9.45 55.39 8.05
C PHE A 63 -8.34 54.36 7.85
N VAL A 64 -7.13 54.64 8.31
CA VAL A 64 -5.99 53.71 8.23
C VAL A 64 -6.28 52.45 9.06
N LEU A 65 -6.77 52.61 10.30
CA LEU A 65 -7.14 51.44 11.14
C LEU A 65 -8.25 50.62 10.51
N PHE A 66 -9.26 51.28 9.92
CA PHE A 66 -10.32 50.56 9.20
C PHE A 66 -9.77 49.78 8.00
N THR A 67 -8.88 50.36 7.21
CA THR A 67 -8.27 49.72 6.04
C THR A 67 -7.42 48.52 6.48
N ILE A 68 -6.66 48.65 7.55
CA ILE A 68 -5.87 47.55 8.13
C ILE A 68 -6.81 46.42 8.59
N ALA A 69 -7.90 46.74 9.30
CA ALA A 69 -8.86 45.75 9.76
C ALA A 69 -9.51 44.99 8.60
N VAL A 70 -9.92 45.70 7.54
CA VAL A 70 -10.47 45.07 6.33
C VAL A 70 -9.44 44.13 5.66
N THR A 71 -8.19 44.59 5.57
CA THR A 71 -7.10 43.76 5.00
C THR A 71 -6.89 42.46 5.80
N LEU A 72 -6.85 42.58 7.13
CA LEU A 72 -6.71 41.42 8.01
C LEU A 72 -7.91 40.48 7.91
N CYS A 73 -9.13 41.01 7.78
CA CYS A 73 -10.32 40.16 7.55
C CYS A 73 -10.27 39.42 6.23
N ILE A 74 -9.73 40.03 5.16
CA ILE A 74 -9.57 39.36 3.86
C ILE A 74 -8.56 38.20 3.98
N PHE A 75 -7.43 38.42 4.66
CA PHE A 75 -6.44 37.35 4.89
C PHE A 75 -7.01 36.24 5.77
N ALA A 76 -7.77 36.58 6.81
CA ALA A 76 -8.44 35.58 7.65
C ALA A 76 -9.47 34.78 6.87
N ALA A 77 -10.27 35.42 6.00
CA ALA A 77 -11.24 34.74 5.15
C ALA A 77 -10.57 33.85 4.07
N ALA A 78 -9.37 34.22 3.61
CA ALA A 78 -8.60 33.43 2.64
C ALA A 78 -8.01 32.13 3.25
N ASN A 79 -8.11 31.95 4.56
CA ASN A 79 -7.63 30.81 5.35
C ASN A 79 -6.20 30.41 4.99
N LEU A 80 -5.22 31.01 5.67
CA LEU A 80 -3.81 30.72 5.45
C LEU A 80 -3.46 29.40 6.12
N GLN A 81 -3.24 28.36 5.31
CA GLN A 81 -2.81 27.04 5.77
C GLN A 81 -1.29 26.96 5.75
N THR A 82 -0.68 26.66 6.89
CA THR A 82 0.76 26.45 7.01
C THR A 82 1.04 25.02 7.44
N GLY A 83 1.88 24.36 6.66
CA GLY A 83 2.52 23.12 7.06
C GLY A 83 1.77 21.89 6.63
N SER A 84 2.47 21.03 5.91
CA SER A 84 2.18 19.62 5.96
C SER A 84 2.66 19.12 7.33
N LYS A 85 1.77 18.75 8.23
CA LYS A 85 2.13 17.75 9.22
C LYS A 85 2.55 16.55 8.39
N MET A 86 3.84 16.25 8.31
CA MET A 86 4.25 14.88 8.06
C MET A 86 3.75 14.10 9.26
N GLU A 87 2.52 13.64 9.24
CA GLU A 87 2.20 12.45 9.97
C GLU A 87 3.17 11.43 9.40
N GLU A 88 4.13 10.97 10.22
CA GLU A 88 4.79 9.71 9.94
C GLU A 88 3.65 8.72 9.80
N VAL A 89 3.23 8.45 8.55
CA VAL A 89 2.35 7.34 8.26
C VAL A 89 3.14 6.14 8.78
N LYS A 90 2.81 5.71 10.00
CA LYS A 90 3.33 4.48 10.55
C LYS A 90 3.07 3.47 9.46
N ARG A 91 4.13 2.96 8.86
CA ARG A 91 4.08 1.89 7.89
C ARG A 91 3.34 0.74 8.57
N GLU A 92 2.07 0.63 8.31
CA GLU A 92 1.28 -0.51 8.74
C GLU A 92 1.83 -1.67 7.91
N GLY A 93 2.57 -2.59 8.55
CA GLY A 93 3.20 -3.70 7.87
C GLY A 93 2.15 -4.55 7.14
N ILE A 94 2.57 -5.29 6.14
CA ILE A 94 1.72 -6.18 5.32
C ILE A 94 1.58 -7.53 6.03
N ASP A 95 0.41 -8.15 5.88
CA ASP A 95 0.17 -9.54 6.28
C ASP A 95 0.47 -10.46 5.11
N LEU A 96 1.56 -11.21 5.17
CA LEU A 96 2.00 -12.12 4.15
C LEU A 96 1.70 -13.57 4.55
N MET A 97 0.89 -14.29 3.75
CA MET A 97 0.63 -15.71 3.93
C MET A 97 1.29 -16.53 2.83
N PHE A 98 2.30 -17.33 3.17
CA PHE A 98 2.93 -18.26 2.24
C PHE A 98 2.17 -19.58 2.23
N CYS A 99 1.61 -19.95 1.09
CA CYS A 99 1.00 -21.26 0.85
C CYS A 99 2.00 -22.12 0.08
N ILE A 100 2.59 -23.09 0.75
CA ILE A 100 3.67 -23.94 0.22
C ILE A 100 3.11 -25.31 -0.13
N ASP A 101 3.20 -25.68 -1.38
CA ASP A 101 2.93 -27.03 -1.85
C ASP A 101 3.99 -28.01 -1.30
N ILE A 102 3.53 -29.06 -0.65
CA ILE A 102 4.37 -30.14 -0.12
C ILE A 102 3.96 -31.51 -0.70
N SER A 103 3.30 -31.52 -1.84
CA SER A 103 3.03 -32.72 -2.60
C SER A 103 4.34 -33.43 -3.02
N ASN A 104 4.24 -34.72 -3.38
CA ASN A 104 5.42 -35.50 -3.76
C ASN A 104 6.15 -34.93 -4.98
N SER A 105 5.47 -34.25 -5.88
CA SER A 105 6.06 -33.62 -7.06
C SER A 105 7.09 -32.54 -6.71
N MET A 106 6.93 -31.91 -5.55
CA MET A 106 7.89 -30.92 -5.03
C MET A 106 9.25 -31.51 -4.62
N ASN A 107 9.40 -32.83 -4.58
CA ASN A 107 10.70 -33.48 -4.44
C ASN A 107 11.48 -33.56 -5.76
N ALA A 108 10.90 -33.17 -6.90
CA ALA A 108 11.61 -33.18 -8.19
C ALA A 108 12.84 -32.26 -8.15
N GLU A 109 13.91 -32.69 -8.84
CA GLU A 109 15.25 -32.06 -8.79
C GLU A 109 15.56 -31.24 -10.05
N ASP A 110 14.55 -30.86 -10.81
CA ASP A 110 14.69 -29.98 -11.98
C ASP A 110 15.08 -28.54 -11.58
N ILE A 111 14.75 -28.17 -10.37
CA ILE A 111 15.24 -26.94 -9.72
C ILE A 111 16.06 -27.36 -8.48
N ALA A 112 17.35 -27.04 -8.46
CA ALA A 112 18.25 -27.50 -7.41
C ALA A 112 18.05 -26.78 -6.06
N PRO A 113 18.14 -27.48 -4.90
CA PRO A 113 18.41 -28.92 -4.76
C PRO A 113 17.18 -29.81 -5.09
N ASN A 114 15.98 -29.34 -4.79
CA ASN A 114 14.68 -29.80 -5.28
C ASN A 114 13.69 -28.60 -5.19
N ARG A 115 12.49 -28.73 -5.74
CA ARG A 115 11.48 -27.65 -5.78
C ARG A 115 11.13 -27.14 -4.38
N LEU A 116 10.89 -28.04 -3.41
CA LEU A 116 10.53 -27.67 -2.03
C LEU A 116 11.67 -26.97 -1.32
N GLU A 117 12.87 -27.52 -1.30
CA GLU A 117 14.00 -26.90 -0.62
C GLU A 117 14.36 -25.54 -1.24
N ARG A 118 14.22 -25.40 -2.55
CA ARG A 118 14.42 -24.14 -3.23
C ARG A 118 13.38 -23.09 -2.82
N SER A 119 12.12 -23.50 -2.66
CA SER A 119 11.03 -22.63 -2.15
C SER A 119 11.34 -22.18 -0.72
N LYS A 120 11.75 -23.08 0.17
CA LYS A 120 12.14 -22.78 1.55
C LYS A 120 13.31 -21.79 1.62
N GLN A 121 14.34 -21.98 0.80
CA GLN A 121 15.48 -21.06 0.73
C GLN A 121 15.05 -19.64 0.32
N ALA A 122 14.17 -19.53 -0.68
CA ALA A 122 13.68 -18.26 -1.17
C ALA A 122 12.85 -17.53 -0.09
N ILE A 123 11.94 -18.23 0.58
CA ILE A 123 11.14 -17.67 1.69
C ILE A 123 12.05 -17.25 2.85
N ASN A 124 13.03 -18.07 3.24
CA ASN A 124 13.97 -17.73 4.32
C ASN A 124 14.76 -16.44 4.01
N ASN A 125 15.16 -16.24 2.77
CA ASN A 125 15.83 -15.01 2.32
C ASN A 125 14.92 -13.79 2.45
N ILE A 126 13.63 -13.93 2.11
CA ILE A 126 12.64 -12.85 2.25
C ILE A 126 12.39 -12.52 3.70
N ILE A 127 12.19 -13.52 4.57
CA ILE A 127 12.02 -13.31 6.02
C ILE A 127 13.16 -12.44 6.58
N GLY A 128 14.38 -12.58 6.06
CA GLY A 128 15.52 -11.74 6.46
C GLY A 128 15.45 -10.28 6.01
N LYS A 129 14.57 -9.95 5.06
CA LYS A 129 14.39 -8.59 4.49
C LYS A 129 13.15 -7.87 5.03
N LEU A 130 12.21 -8.59 5.63
CA LEU A 130 10.96 -8.02 6.17
C LEU A 130 11.25 -7.10 7.35
N LYS A 131 10.50 -5.98 7.44
CA LYS A 131 10.61 -5.00 8.52
C LYS A 131 9.22 -4.49 8.89
N GLY A 132 8.67 -5.01 10.00
CA GLY A 132 7.34 -4.62 10.47
C GLY A 132 6.20 -5.42 9.86
N ASP A 133 6.45 -6.25 8.85
CA ASP A 133 5.47 -7.12 8.22
C ASP A 133 5.16 -8.33 9.10
N ARG A 134 3.96 -8.90 8.97
CA ARG A 134 3.59 -10.15 9.62
C ARG A 134 3.62 -11.29 8.61
N ILE A 135 4.04 -12.46 9.05
CA ILE A 135 4.17 -13.65 8.19
C ILE A 135 3.42 -14.83 8.78
N GLY A 136 2.74 -15.57 7.93
CA GLY A 136 2.18 -16.87 8.23
C GLY A 136 2.57 -17.91 7.18
N ILE A 137 2.49 -19.18 7.52
CA ILE A 137 2.83 -20.28 6.63
C ILE A 137 1.71 -21.32 6.66
N ILE A 138 1.19 -21.63 5.49
CA ILE A 138 0.30 -22.76 5.23
C ILE A 138 1.04 -23.77 4.38
N VAL A 139 0.93 -25.02 4.71
CA VAL A 139 1.39 -26.15 3.88
C VAL A 139 0.18 -26.86 3.31
N PHE A 140 0.28 -27.30 2.06
CA PHE A 140 -0.81 -28.02 1.42
C PHE A 140 -0.30 -29.12 0.49
N ALA A 141 -1.14 -30.14 0.33
CA ALA A 141 -1.05 -31.22 -0.62
C ALA A 141 -2.49 -31.64 -0.96
N GLY A 142 -2.94 -32.85 -0.67
CA GLY A 142 -4.36 -33.24 -0.71
C GLY A 142 -5.25 -32.61 0.37
N ASN A 143 -4.71 -31.79 1.26
CA ASN A 143 -5.38 -30.95 2.27
C ASN A 143 -4.47 -29.79 2.63
N ALA A 144 -5.04 -28.73 3.25
CA ALA A 144 -4.27 -27.57 3.69
C ALA A 144 -4.26 -27.44 5.22
N TYR A 145 -3.11 -27.06 5.79
CA TYR A 145 -2.91 -26.87 7.23
C TYR A 145 -2.09 -25.62 7.55
N VAL A 146 -2.44 -24.93 8.63
CA VAL A 146 -1.65 -23.80 9.14
C VAL A 146 -0.43 -24.36 9.84
N GLN A 147 0.74 -24.16 9.25
CA GLN A 147 2.05 -24.54 9.85
C GLN A 147 2.53 -23.46 10.82
N LEU A 148 2.31 -22.19 10.48
CA LEU A 148 2.60 -21.05 11.34
C LEU A 148 1.47 -20.03 11.19
N PRO A 149 0.74 -19.67 12.28
CA PRO A 149 -0.17 -18.55 12.29
C PRO A 149 0.55 -17.23 12.02
N ILE A 150 -0.18 -16.20 11.58
CA ILE A 150 0.38 -14.86 11.33
C ILE A 150 1.08 -14.33 12.58
N THR A 151 2.35 -13.94 12.42
CA THR A 151 3.22 -13.47 13.51
C THR A 151 4.28 -12.50 12.98
N THR A 152 4.82 -11.68 13.89
CA THR A 152 6.03 -10.87 13.66
C THR A 152 7.31 -11.59 14.13
N ASP A 153 7.19 -12.79 14.70
CA ASP A 153 8.35 -13.58 15.13
C ASP A 153 9.02 -14.30 13.96
N TYR A 154 9.98 -13.62 13.35
CA TYR A 154 10.73 -14.15 12.21
C TYR A 154 11.64 -15.33 12.58
N ALA A 155 12.04 -15.45 13.86
CA ALA A 155 12.84 -16.58 14.32
C ALA A 155 11.98 -17.86 14.34
N ALA A 156 10.76 -17.77 14.89
CA ALA A 156 9.78 -18.83 14.82
C ALA A 156 9.45 -19.19 13.35
N ALA A 157 9.26 -18.20 12.49
CA ALA A 157 8.97 -18.43 11.08
C ALA A 157 10.06 -19.25 10.37
N LYS A 158 11.33 -18.91 10.58
CA LYS A 158 12.47 -19.68 10.04
C LYS A 158 12.54 -21.09 10.62
N LEU A 159 12.27 -21.26 11.91
CA LEU A 159 12.26 -22.57 12.56
C LEU A 159 11.17 -23.46 11.95
N PHE A 160 9.91 -22.98 11.89
CA PHE A 160 8.81 -23.76 11.31
C PHE A 160 9.04 -24.05 9.82
N LEU A 161 9.55 -23.08 9.06
CA LEU A 161 9.90 -23.27 7.64
C LEU A 161 10.94 -24.41 7.48
N SER A 162 11.91 -24.54 8.37
CA SER A 162 12.95 -25.57 8.30
C SER A 162 12.39 -26.99 8.51
N THR A 163 11.30 -27.13 9.26
CA THR A 163 10.67 -28.43 9.55
C THR A 163 9.79 -28.97 8.42
N ILE A 164 9.47 -28.11 7.42
CA ILE A 164 8.58 -28.47 6.33
C ILE A 164 9.25 -29.52 5.44
N ASN A 165 8.50 -30.59 5.17
CA ASN A 165 8.88 -31.67 4.26
C ASN A 165 7.62 -32.33 3.67
N THR A 166 7.76 -33.08 2.60
CA THR A 166 6.64 -33.70 1.85
C THR A 166 5.93 -34.83 2.61
N SER A 167 6.46 -35.27 3.75
CA SER A 167 5.85 -36.35 4.57
C SER A 167 4.91 -35.79 5.66
N LEU A 168 4.80 -34.47 5.82
CA LEU A 168 3.93 -33.85 6.83
C LEU A 168 2.45 -34.11 6.57
N ILE A 169 2.05 -34.19 5.30
CA ILE A 169 0.66 -34.46 4.89
C ILE A 169 0.63 -35.84 4.24
N PRO A 170 -0.02 -36.84 4.89
CA PRO A 170 -0.12 -38.19 4.31
C PRO A 170 -1.00 -38.23 3.04
N SER A 171 -2.05 -37.40 2.99
CA SER A 171 -2.91 -37.28 1.82
C SER A 171 -2.20 -36.56 0.69
N GLN A 172 -1.91 -37.24 -0.39
CA GLN A 172 -1.24 -36.68 -1.56
C GLN A 172 -2.30 -36.12 -2.53
N GLY A 173 -1.90 -35.10 -3.28
CA GLY A 173 -2.71 -34.33 -4.19
C GLY A 173 -2.24 -32.86 -4.12
N THR A 174 -2.95 -31.97 -4.79
CA THR A 174 -2.61 -30.55 -4.78
C THR A 174 -3.93 -29.76 -4.77
N GLU A 175 -4.37 -29.32 -3.57
CA GLU A 175 -5.61 -28.57 -3.39
C GLU A 175 -5.30 -27.08 -3.16
N ILE A 176 -4.98 -26.35 -4.22
CA ILE A 176 -4.64 -24.92 -4.18
C ILE A 176 -5.82 -24.12 -3.65
N GLY A 177 -7.06 -24.44 -4.03
CA GLY A 177 -8.26 -23.76 -3.56
C GLY A 177 -8.44 -23.85 -2.05
N ALA A 178 -8.19 -25.02 -1.45
CA ALA A 178 -8.26 -25.20 0.00
C ALA A 178 -7.18 -24.35 0.72
N ALA A 179 -5.98 -24.25 0.16
CA ALA A 179 -4.90 -23.43 0.71
C ALA A 179 -5.24 -21.93 0.68
N ILE A 180 -5.78 -21.41 -0.43
CA ILE A 180 -6.22 -20.02 -0.56
C ILE A 180 -7.35 -19.72 0.42
N ASN A 181 -8.36 -20.57 0.52
CA ASN A 181 -9.47 -20.39 1.45
C ASN A 181 -9.02 -20.41 2.92
N LEU A 182 -8.10 -21.31 3.26
CA LEU A 182 -7.53 -21.37 4.61
C LEU A 182 -6.70 -20.10 4.92
N ALA A 183 -5.91 -19.64 3.96
CA ALA A 183 -5.13 -18.41 4.07
C ALA A 183 -6.02 -17.19 4.32
N ALA A 184 -7.08 -17.04 3.51
CA ALA A 184 -8.03 -15.94 3.64
C ALA A 184 -8.69 -15.89 5.03
N ARG A 185 -9.06 -17.05 5.59
CA ARG A 185 -9.63 -17.12 6.95
C ARG A 185 -8.59 -16.85 8.05
N SER A 186 -7.32 -17.16 7.80
CA SER A 186 -6.24 -17.04 8.79
C SER A 186 -5.79 -15.60 9.03
N PHE A 187 -6.12 -14.64 8.16
CA PHE A 187 -5.83 -13.22 8.36
C PHE A 187 -6.67 -12.57 9.47
N GLY A 188 -7.87 -13.10 9.75
CA GLY A 188 -8.79 -12.52 10.73
C GLY A 188 -9.20 -11.07 10.38
N ASN A 189 -9.51 -10.28 11.42
CA ASN A 189 -9.93 -8.87 11.28
C ASN A 189 -8.73 -7.91 11.29
N SER A 190 -7.72 -8.19 10.49
CA SER A 190 -6.56 -7.30 10.35
C SER A 190 -6.89 -6.11 9.45
N GLU A 191 -6.44 -4.91 9.84
CA GLU A 191 -6.51 -3.69 9.02
C GLU A 191 -5.33 -3.56 8.05
N HIS A 192 -4.30 -4.41 8.19
CA HIS A 192 -3.15 -4.44 7.30
C HIS A 192 -3.55 -4.90 5.90
N GLU A 193 -2.81 -4.47 4.88
CA GLU A 193 -2.89 -5.09 3.56
C GLU A 193 -2.56 -6.58 3.64
N LYS A 194 -3.28 -7.38 2.85
CA LYS A 194 -3.22 -8.85 2.90
C LYS A 194 -2.75 -9.41 1.57
N ALA A 195 -1.73 -10.23 1.60
CA ALA A 195 -1.22 -10.89 0.42
C ALA A 195 -1.00 -12.39 0.66
N ILE A 196 -1.50 -13.21 -0.27
CA ILE A 196 -1.24 -14.65 -0.32
C ILE A 196 -0.21 -14.91 -1.40
N ILE A 197 0.82 -15.68 -1.09
CA ILE A 197 1.85 -16.12 -2.05
C ILE A 197 1.77 -17.63 -2.15
N VAL A 198 1.23 -18.13 -3.25
CA VAL A 198 1.11 -19.57 -3.53
C VAL A 198 2.37 -20.05 -4.26
N ILE A 199 2.98 -21.10 -3.75
CA ILE A 199 4.19 -21.71 -4.33
C ILE A 199 3.89 -23.18 -4.63
N SER A 200 3.74 -23.54 -5.90
CA SER A 200 3.34 -24.87 -6.35
C SER A 200 3.88 -25.14 -7.76
N ASP A 201 3.84 -26.38 -8.21
CA ASP A 201 4.03 -26.74 -9.61
C ASP A 201 2.72 -26.69 -10.43
N GLY A 202 1.59 -26.40 -9.79
CA GLY A 202 0.31 -26.18 -10.47
C GLY A 202 -0.40 -27.45 -10.91
N GLU A 203 0.11 -28.67 -10.60
CA GLU A 203 -0.58 -29.93 -10.87
C GLU A 203 -1.79 -30.09 -9.92
N ASP A 204 -2.86 -29.29 -10.13
CA ASP A 204 -4.10 -29.36 -9.35
C ASP A 204 -5.04 -30.44 -9.94
N HIS A 205 -5.57 -31.26 -9.06
CA HIS A 205 -6.48 -32.35 -9.45
C HIS A 205 -7.97 -31.98 -9.31
N GLU A 206 -8.30 -30.83 -8.71
CA GLU A 206 -9.67 -30.34 -8.53
C GLU A 206 -9.94 -29.08 -9.37
N ASN A 207 -10.30 -29.31 -10.64
CA ASN A 207 -10.56 -28.25 -11.61
C ASN A 207 -11.64 -27.26 -11.13
N GLY A 208 -11.26 -26.01 -10.89
CA GLY A 208 -12.16 -24.88 -10.71
C GLY A 208 -12.32 -24.36 -9.30
N ASP A 209 -11.95 -25.07 -8.25
CA ASP A 209 -12.10 -24.61 -6.87
C ASP A 209 -11.03 -23.57 -6.51
N ALA A 210 -9.81 -23.68 -7.08
CA ALA A 210 -8.76 -22.66 -6.93
C ALA A 210 -9.17 -21.29 -7.52
N ILE A 211 -9.82 -21.29 -8.69
CA ILE A 211 -10.33 -20.09 -9.34
C ILE A 211 -11.43 -19.41 -8.50
N LYS A 212 -12.37 -20.18 -7.95
CA LYS A 212 -13.42 -19.66 -7.06
C LYS A 212 -12.82 -19.09 -5.79
N ALA A 213 -11.86 -19.80 -5.17
CA ALA A 213 -11.16 -19.31 -3.98
C ALA A 213 -10.44 -17.99 -4.23
N ALA A 214 -9.79 -17.83 -5.39
CA ALA A 214 -9.15 -16.59 -5.79
C ALA A 214 -10.17 -15.45 -5.95
N GLN A 215 -11.33 -15.71 -6.57
CA GLN A 215 -12.41 -14.73 -6.72
C GLN A 215 -13.00 -14.28 -5.37
N GLU A 216 -13.09 -15.17 -4.39
CA GLU A 216 -13.58 -14.85 -3.06
C GLU A 216 -12.53 -14.05 -2.26
N ALA A 217 -11.25 -14.41 -2.38
CA ALA A 217 -10.16 -13.72 -1.71
C ALA A 217 -10.03 -12.27 -2.16
N ILE A 218 -10.07 -11.99 -3.47
CA ILE A 218 -9.98 -10.63 -4.00
C ILE A 218 -11.19 -9.76 -3.59
N LYS A 219 -12.40 -10.34 -3.50
CA LYS A 219 -13.58 -9.63 -2.95
C LYS A 219 -13.38 -9.21 -1.49
N SER A 220 -12.54 -9.92 -0.76
CA SER A 220 -12.17 -9.63 0.63
C SER A 220 -10.93 -8.71 0.74
N GLY A 221 -10.47 -8.10 -0.37
CA GLY A 221 -9.31 -7.22 -0.40
C GLY A 221 -7.95 -7.95 -0.26
N ILE A 222 -7.90 -9.26 -0.56
CA ILE A 222 -6.68 -10.07 -0.43
C ILE A 222 -6.08 -10.28 -1.82
N LYS A 223 -4.86 -9.81 -2.04
CA LYS A 223 -4.12 -10.02 -3.29
C LYS A 223 -3.46 -11.40 -3.31
N ILE A 224 -3.41 -12.03 -4.50
CA ILE A 224 -2.83 -13.37 -4.63
C ILE A 224 -1.72 -13.35 -5.67
N TYR A 225 -0.55 -13.78 -5.23
CA TYR A 225 0.65 -13.94 -6.03
C TYR A 225 0.96 -15.43 -6.18
N THR A 226 1.49 -15.84 -7.34
CA THR A 226 1.81 -17.23 -7.56
C THR A 226 3.22 -17.42 -8.09
N ILE A 227 3.88 -18.48 -7.62
CA ILE A 227 5.22 -18.89 -8.07
C ILE A 227 5.14 -20.32 -8.56
N GLY A 228 5.41 -20.51 -9.85
CA GLY A 228 5.47 -21.81 -10.49
C GLY A 228 6.83 -22.46 -10.28
N MET A 229 6.82 -23.64 -9.67
CA MET A 229 8.04 -24.43 -9.37
C MET A 229 8.15 -25.61 -10.32
N GLY A 230 9.14 -25.59 -11.19
CA GLY A 230 9.42 -26.72 -12.10
C GLY A 230 9.70 -26.30 -13.54
N LEU A 231 9.99 -27.30 -14.35
CA LEU A 231 10.19 -27.19 -15.80
C LEU A 231 8.97 -27.73 -16.56
N GLU A 232 8.67 -27.13 -17.72
CA GLU A 232 7.60 -27.60 -18.61
C GLU A 232 7.88 -28.98 -19.21
N ASP A 233 9.18 -29.29 -19.46
CA ASP A 233 9.60 -30.58 -19.94
C ASP A 233 9.38 -31.69 -18.90
N GLY A 234 9.28 -31.31 -17.64
CA GLY A 234 9.07 -32.18 -16.50
C GLY A 234 10.33 -32.87 -16.00
N ALA A 235 10.20 -33.50 -14.83
CA ALA A 235 11.27 -34.24 -14.19
C ALA A 235 10.74 -35.47 -13.42
N PRO A 236 11.53 -36.53 -13.28
CA PRO A 236 11.16 -37.68 -12.47
C PRO A 236 11.30 -37.35 -10.98
N ILE A 237 10.40 -37.91 -10.17
CA ILE A 237 10.42 -37.72 -8.70
C ILE A 237 11.39 -38.74 -8.10
N PRO A 238 12.50 -38.32 -7.43
CA PRO A 238 13.47 -39.27 -6.84
C PRO A 238 12.89 -39.91 -5.57
N VAL A 239 13.30 -41.14 -5.31
CA VAL A 239 12.99 -41.86 -4.08
C VAL A 239 14.28 -42.14 -3.33
N TYR A 240 14.29 -41.79 -2.05
CA TYR A 240 15.45 -41.94 -1.16
C TYR A 240 15.16 -43.01 -0.08
N ASN A 241 16.18 -43.75 0.32
CA ASN A 241 16.12 -44.63 1.49
C ASN A 241 16.36 -43.84 2.79
N GLN A 242 16.22 -44.49 3.94
CA GLN A 242 16.43 -43.90 5.29
C GLN A 242 17.84 -43.34 5.51
N TYR A 243 18.80 -43.68 4.67
CA TYR A 243 20.19 -43.21 4.72
C TYR A 243 20.44 -42.04 3.73
N GLY A 244 19.40 -41.49 3.12
CA GLY A 244 19.52 -40.39 2.14
C GLY A 244 20.11 -40.79 0.78
N LYS A 245 20.25 -42.11 0.50
CA LYS A 245 20.74 -42.60 -0.80
C LYS A 245 19.57 -42.79 -1.77
N ARG A 246 19.68 -42.22 -2.97
CA ARG A 246 18.66 -42.39 -4.03
C ARG A 246 18.61 -43.87 -4.46
N THR A 247 17.41 -44.45 -4.37
CA THR A 247 17.11 -45.82 -4.72
C THR A 247 16.47 -45.96 -6.09
N GLY A 248 15.95 -44.88 -6.63
CA GLY A 248 15.32 -44.87 -7.96
C GLY A 248 14.41 -43.65 -8.10
N TYR A 249 13.36 -43.82 -8.89
CA TYR A 249 12.33 -42.82 -9.12
C TYR A 249 10.95 -43.41 -8.78
N LYS A 250 10.01 -42.52 -8.42
CA LYS A 250 8.64 -42.88 -8.13
C LYS A 250 8.00 -43.50 -9.37
N LYS A 251 7.30 -44.61 -9.15
CA LYS A 251 6.60 -45.34 -10.20
C LYS A 251 5.09 -45.29 -9.98
N ASP A 252 4.36 -45.30 -11.09
CA ASP A 252 2.91 -45.45 -11.11
C ASP A 252 2.49 -46.91 -10.81
N ARG A 253 1.19 -47.19 -10.88
CA ARG A 253 0.64 -48.53 -10.65
C ARG A 253 1.06 -49.56 -11.74
N ASP A 254 1.42 -49.06 -12.92
CA ASP A 254 1.83 -49.87 -14.07
C ASP A 254 3.37 -50.07 -14.13
N GLY A 255 4.11 -49.45 -13.18
CA GLY A 255 5.55 -49.57 -13.07
C GLY A 255 6.33 -48.53 -13.88
N ASN A 256 5.68 -47.59 -14.55
CA ASN A 256 6.32 -46.51 -15.29
C ASN A 256 6.81 -45.43 -14.35
N ILE A 257 7.89 -44.75 -14.72
CA ILE A 257 8.41 -43.60 -13.93
C ILE A 257 7.43 -42.41 -14.03
N VAL A 258 7.04 -41.88 -12.88
CA VAL A 258 6.19 -40.68 -12.81
C VAL A 258 7.02 -39.46 -13.15
N ILE A 259 6.61 -38.75 -14.20
CA ILE A 259 7.17 -37.45 -14.60
C ILE A 259 6.20 -36.36 -14.16
N THR A 260 6.65 -35.43 -13.30
CA THR A 260 5.89 -34.26 -12.90
C THR A 260 6.29 -33.05 -13.73
N LYS A 261 5.33 -32.20 -14.12
CA LYS A 261 5.54 -31.03 -14.96
C LYS A 261 4.98 -29.79 -14.28
N LEU A 262 5.51 -28.64 -14.66
CA LEU A 262 4.90 -27.37 -14.27
C LEU A 262 3.66 -27.13 -15.15
N ASP A 263 2.49 -26.93 -14.52
CA ASP A 263 1.32 -26.33 -15.16
C ASP A 263 1.19 -24.88 -14.71
N ASP A 264 1.74 -23.97 -15.52
CA ASP A 264 1.74 -22.55 -15.18
C ASP A 264 0.45 -21.81 -15.61
N ASN A 265 -0.41 -22.43 -16.41
CA ASN A 265 -1.64 -21.79 -16.88
C ASN A 265 -2.60 -21.49 -15.73
N MET A 266 -2.82 -22.44 -14.85
CA MET A 266 -3.68 -22.26 -13.67
C MET A 266 -3.09 -21.22 -12.71
N LEU A 267 -1.79 -21.30 -12.44
CA LEU A 267 -1.11 -20.35 -11.55
C LEU A 267 -1.18 -18.92 -12.08
N ARG A 268 -1.06 -18.73 -13.41
CA ARG A 268 -1.24 -17.41 -14.05
C ARG A 268 -2.67 -16.90 -13.88
N GLN A 269 -3.67 -17.74 -14.10
CA GLN A 269 -5.08 -17.34 -13.93
C GLN A 269 -5.39 -16.97 -12.48
N ILE A 270 -4.88 -17.71 -11.51
CA ILE A 270 -5.06 -17.41 -10.08
C ILE A 270 -4.43 -16.04 -9.74
N ALA A 271 -3.22 -15.76 -10.22
CA ALA A 271 -2.56 -14.49 -9.98
C ALA A 271 -3.30 -13.32 -10.64
N GLU A 272 -3.77 -13.48 -11.88
CA GLU A 272 -4.52 -12.46 -12.61
C GLU A 272 -5.85 -12.13 -11.92
N ILE A 273 -6.60 -13.15 -11.51
CA ILE A 273 -7.86 -12.96 -10.76
C ILE A 273 -7.60 -12.31 -9.40
N GLY A 274 -6.50 -12.67 -8.74
CA GLY A 274 -6.11 -12.16 -7.43
C GLY A 274 -5.43 -10.79 -7.44
N ASP A 275 -5.45 -10.05 -8.56
CA ASP A 275 -4.80 -8.74 -8.75
C ASP A 275 -3.29 -8.75 -8.37
N GLY A 276 -2.64 -9.88 -8.61
CA GLY A 276 -1.23 -10.08 -8.35
C GLY A 276 -0.44 -10.45 -9.61
N ILE A 277 0.75 -10.98 -9.41
CA ILE A 277 1.62 -11.42 -10.51
C ILE A 277 2.04 -12.87 -10.36
N TYR A 278 2.15 -13.56 -11.49
CA TYR A 278 2.80 -14.86 -11.59
C TYR A 278 4.29 -14.70 -11.85
N ARG A 279 5.09 -15.54 -11.20
CA ARG A 279 6.52 -15.71 -11.53
C ARG A 279 6.88 -17.18 -11.63
N ARG A 280 7.74 -17.50 -12.59
CA ARG A 280 8.31 -18.84 -12.73
C ARG A 280 9.67 -18.89 -12.05
N ALA A 281 9.84 -19.89 -11.19
CA ALA A 281 11.10 -20.14 -10.54
C ALA A 281 12.14 -20.74 -11.51
N SER A 282 13.39 -20.37 -11.30
CA SER A 282 14.55 -20.93 -11.97
C SER A 282 15.66 -21.24 -10.96
N ASN A 283 16.72 -21.91 -11.41
CA ASN A 283 17.89 -22.16 -10.55
C ASN A 283 18.60 -20.89 -10.09
N SER A 284 18.49 -19.79 -10.83
CA SER A 284 19.09 -18.50 -10.48
C SER A 284 18.16 -17.61 -9.65
N ASN A 285 16.85 -17.62 -9.94
CA ASN A 285 15.88 -16.75 -9.31
C ASN A 285 14.53 -17.44 -9.15
N VAL A 286 13.96 -17.38 -7.95
CA VAL A 286 12.60 -17.91 -7.68
C VAL A 286 11.51 -16.89 -8.00
N GLY A 287 11.86 -15.61 -8.22
CA GLY A 287 10.91 -14.54 -8.54
C GLY A 287 10.23 -13.92 -7.32
N ILE A 288 10.51 -14.39 -6.11
CA ILE A 288 9.85 -13.94 -4.89
C ILE A 288 10.22 -12.49 -4.54
N ASP A 289 11.45 -12.06 -4.81
CA ASP A 289 11.88 -10.66 -4.61
C ASP A 289 11.10 -9.69 -5.50
N GLU A 290 10.74 -10.10 -6.72
CA GLU A 290 9.92 -9.29 -7.64
C GLU A 290 8.49 -9.13 -7.13
N ILE A 291 7.94 -10.20 -6.54
CA ILE A 291 6.62 -10.19 -5.91
C ILE A 291 6.61 -9.22 -4.73
N ILE A 292 7.57 -9.33 -3.80
CA ILE A 292 7.67 -8.42 -2.65
C ILE A 292 7.87 -6.97 -3.09
N ASN A 293 8.68 -6.73 -4.11
CA ASN A 293 8.85 -5.39 -4.66
C ASN A 293 7.55 -4.84 -5.29
N ASN A 294 6.74 -5.70 -5.90
CA ASN A 294 5.44 -5.31 -6.43
C ASN A 294 4.46 -4.94 -5.30
N ILE A 295 4.38 -5.77 -4.26
CA ILE A 295 3.58 -5.52 -3.06
C ILE A 295 3.97 -4.16 -2.44
N ASN A 296 5.24 -3.94 -2.15
CA ASN A 296 5.76 -2.70 -1.56
C ASN A 296 5.51 -1.44 -2.43
N LYS A 297 5.49 -1.57 -3.76
CA LYS A 297 5.18 -0.45 -4.66
C LYS A 297 3.71 -0.07 -4.61
N THR A 298 2.81 -1.05 -4.54
CA THR A 298 1.35 -0.82 -4.46
C THR A 298 1.00 -0.13 -3.14
N GLU A 299 1.52 -0.60 -2.01
CA GLU A 299 1.38 0.03 -0.70
C GLU A 299 1.85 1.50 -0.73
N LYS A 300 3.02 1.78 -1.31
CA LYS A 300 3.57 3.13 -1.39
C LYS A 300 2.70 4.08 -2.23
N SER A 301 2.08 3.60 -3.30
CA SER A 301 1.18 4.40 -4.13
C SER A 301 -0.14 4.73 -3.41
N GLU A 302 -0.66 3.83 -2.58
CA GLU A 302 -1.86 4.07 -1.78
C GLU A 302 -1.60 5.05 -0.63
N ILE A 303 -0.44 4.95 0.03
CA ILE A 303 -0.01 5.90 1.07
C ILE A 303 0.16 7.30 0.46
N ASP A 304 0.84 7.43 -0.66
CA ASP A 304 1.01 8.72 -1.36
C ASP A 304 -0.34 9.35 -1.74
N SER A 305 -1.34 8.54 -2.13
CA SER A 305 -2.68 9.03 -2.45
C SER A 305 -3.46 9.52 -1.22
N LYS A 306 -3.25 8.95 -0.03
CA LYS A 306 -3.87 9.36 1.24
C LYS A 306 -3.24 10.63 1.82
N ILE A 307 -1.93 10.84 1.63
CA ILE A 307 -1.21 12.02 2.14
C ILE A 307 -1.68 13.33 1.48
N PHE A 308 -2.24 13.28 0.27
CA PHE A 308 -2.70 14.49 -0.45
C PHE A 308 -4.04 15.06 0.04
N THR A 309 -4.73 14.46 1.01
CA THR A 309 -6.09 14.85 1.40
C THR A 309 -6.21 15.56 2.75
N ASP A 310 -5.18 15.59 3.61
CA ASP A 310 -5.28 16.21 4.94
C ASP A 310 -4.41 17.48 5.08
N TYR A 311 -5.07 18.66 5.00
CA TYR A 311 -4.51 19.93 5.40
C TYR A 311 -5.15 20.39 6.72
N GLU A 312 -4.35 20.81 7.71
CA GLU A 312 -4.87 21.40 8.95
C GLU A 312 -5.17 22.89 8.77
N ASP A 313 -6.37 23.29 9.18
CA ASP A 313 -6.78 24.69 9.34
C ASP A 313 -6.10 25.29 10.56
N GLN A 314 -5.57 26.51 10.41
CA GLN A 314 -4.83 27.24 11.48
C GLN A 314 -5.72 28.19 12.28
N PHE A 315 -7.02 27.87 12.45
CA PHE A 315 -7.93 28.70 13.24
C PHE A 315 -8.69 27.88 14.27
#